data_a639ad27d954527397abccf9da7adb21
#
_entry.id   a639ad27d954527397abccf9da7adb21
#
_cell.length_a   1.000
_cell.length_b   1.000
_cell.length_c   1.000
_cell.angle_alpha   90.00
_cell.angle_beta   90.00
_cell.angle_gamma   90.00
#
_symmetry.space_group_name_H-M   'P 1'
#
loop_
_entity.id
_entity.type
_entity.pdbx_description
1 polymer ?
#
loop_
_entity_poly.entity_id
_entity_poly.type
_entity_poly.pdbx_seq_one_letter_code
_entity_poly.pdbx_strand_id
1 'polypeptide(L)'
;MSNQVTKSDNSEPLAPAGEPAIRVIAMPANTNADGRMFGGWLMGMLDQAAGLVAARHALARVVTVAADSITFHAPVQVGDELSLYARLVKVGRTSMKIEVEGWRRVRHELETIKAISGLFTFVAIDEDRRPCQVPPMNGTRLLSDKADK
;
A
#
# COMPACT_ATOMS: atom_id res chain seq x y z
N MET A 1 -47.75 17.56 -3.69
CA MET A 1 -46.46 17.88 -4.37
C MET A 1 -45.35 17.11 -3.66
N SER A 2 -44.95 16.00 -4.19
CA SER A 2 -43.83 15.21 -3.64
C SER A 2 -42.52 15.80 -4.18
N ASN A 3 -41.77 16.47 -3.31
CA ASN A 3 -40.39 16.82 -3.56
C ASN A 3 -39.59 15.51 -3.55
N GLN A 4 -39.35 14.95 -4.70
CA GLN A 4 -38.30 13.96 -4.86
C GLN A 4 -36.96 14.71 -4.75
N VAL A 5 -36.40 14.73 -3.55
CA VAL A 5 -35.00 14.99 -3.35
C VAL A 5 -34.26 13.85 -4.02
N THR A 6 -33.76 14.08 -5.21
CA THR A 6 -32.76 13.20 -5.80
C THR A 6 -31.58 13.22 -4.86
N LYS A 7 -31.38 12.13 -4.09
CA LYS A 7 -30.14 11.85 -3.39
C LYS A 7 -29.08 11.82 -4.48
N SER A 8 -28.25 12.86 -4.54
CA SER A 8 -26.98 12.76 -5.23
C SER A 8 -26.26 11.57 -4.62
N ASP A 9 -25.92 10.59 -5.44
CA ASP A 9 -25.14 9.44 -5.05
C ASP A 9 -23.70 9.89 -4.78
N ASN A 10 -23.53 10.60 -3.65
CA ASN A 10 -22.23 10.90 -3.08
C ASN A 10 -21.77 9.67 -2.29
N SER A 11 -21.65 8.54 -2.99
CA SER A 11 -20.96 7.39 -2.40
C SER A 11 -19.50 7.79 -2.26
N GLU A 12 -19.09 8.10 -1.03
CA GLU A 12 -17.67 8.28 -0.70
C GLU A 12 -16.90 7.02 -1.09
N PRO A 13 -15.67 7.16 -1.61
CA PRO A 13 -14.90 5.99 -1.98
C PRO A 13 -14.70 5.09 -0.78
N LEU A 14 -14.96 3.80 -0.95
CA LEU A 14 -14.74 2.79 0.07
C LEU A 14 -13.31 2.27 0.01
N ALA A 15 -12.78 1.88 1.17
CA ALA A 15 -11.51 1.16 1.24
C ALA A 15 -11.54 -0.10 0.37
N PRO A 16 -10.40 -0.51 -0.21
CA PRO A 16 -10.32 -1.74 -0.98
C PRO A 16 -10.84 -2.95 -0.20
N ALA A 17 -11.44 -3.89 -0.91
CA ALA A 17 -11.89 -5.15 -0.33
C ALA A 17 -10.70 -6.05 0.01
N GLY A 18 -10.87 -6.90 1.00
CA GLY A 18 -9.86 -7.87 1.43
C GLY A 18 -8.99 -7.38 2.58
N GLU A 19 -7.93 -8.12 2.84
CA GLU A 19 -7.01 -7.82 3.92
C GLU A 19 -6.00 -6.74 3.52
N PRO A 20 -5.73 -5.77 4.40
CA PRO A 20 -4.62 -4.86 4.18
C PRO A 20 -3.28 -5.62 4.31
N ALA A 21 -2.26 -5.14 3.61
CA ALA A 21 -0.90 -5.64 3.78
C ALA A 21 -0.34 -5.32 5.18
N ILE A 22 -0.71 -4.16 5.69
CA ILE A 22 -0.35 -3.69 7.04
C ILE A 22 -1.55 -2.95 7.64
N ARG A 23 -1.77 -3.19 8.92
CA ARG A 23 -2.67 -2.39 9.75
C ARG A 23 -1.96 -1.97 11.00
N VAL A 24 -1.96 -0.68 11.30
CA VAL A 24 -1.21 -0.09 12.41
C VAL A 24 -2.02 1.03 13.06
N ILE A 25 -1.73 1.28 14.33
CA ILE A 25 -2.24 2.45 15.03
C ILE A 25 -1.18 3.55 14.99
N ALA A 26 -1.57 4.76 14.60
CA ALA A 26 -0.70 5.92 14.58
C ALA A 26 -0.33 6.34 16.02
N MET A 27 0.95 6.30 16.34
CA MET A 27 1.47 6.54 17.69
C MET A 27 2.18 7.89 17.79
N PRO A 28 2.31 8.48 19.00
CA PRO A 28 2.89 9.81 19.19
C PRO A 28 4.33 9.97 18.69
N ALA A 29 5.12 8.89 18.67
CA ALA A 29 6.53 8.94 18.28
C ALA A 29 6.80 9.51 16.88
N ASN A 30 5.82 9.47 15.99
CA ASN A 30 5.94 9.88 14.58
C ASN A 30 5.04 11.07 14.22
N THR A 31 4.72 11.91 15.21
CA THR A 31 3.89 13.10 15.01
C THR A 31 4.71 14.38 14.87
N ASN A 32 4.15 15.33 14.15
CA ASN A 32 4.61 16.70 14.16
C ASN A 32 4.08 17.46 15.39
N ALA A 33 4.46 18.75 15.52
CA ALA A 33 4.05 19.58 16.63
C ALA A 33 2.53 19.79 16.75
N ASP A 34 1.79 19.61 15.66
CA ASP A 34 0.33 19.79 15.61
C ASP A 34 -0.45 18.48 15.92
N GLY A 35 0.23 17.42 16.31
CA GLY A 35 -0.39 16.12 16.63
C GLY A 35 -0.78 15.29 15.40
N ARG A 36 -0.33 15.66 14.22
CA ARG A 36 -0.53 14.90 12.98
C ARG A 36 0.70 14.06 12.67
N MET A 37 0.49 12.92 12.05
CA MET A 37 1.59 12.06 11.64
C MET A 37 2.42 12.72 10.56
N PHE A 38 3.75 12.58 10.64
CA PHE A 38 4.65 13.06 9.59
C PHE A 38 4.35 12.39 8.25
N GLY A 39 4.40 13.19 7.16
CA GLY A 39 4.27 12.66 5.80
C GLY A 39 5.31 11.61 5.48
N GLY A 40 6.54 11.77 5.97
CA GLY A 40 7.60 10.77 5.81
C GLY A 40 7.30 9.43 6.48
N TRP A 41 6.64 9.43 7.62
CA TRP A 41 6.17 8.20 8.25
C TRP A 41 5.11 7.51 7.39
N LEU A 42 4.15 8.25 6.88
CA LEU A 42 3.11 7.72 5.99
C LEU A 42 3.72 7.14 4.71
N MET A 43 4.67 7.84 4.09
CA MET A 43 5.39 7.34 2.92
C MET A 43 6.17 6.06 3.22
N GLY A 44 6.80 5.99 4.38
CA GLY A 44 7.50 4.79 4.86
C GLY A 44 6.56 3.61 5.04
N MET A 45 5.34 3.84 5.53
CA MET A 45 4.32 2.80 5.64
C MET A 45 3.86 2.29 4.27
N LEU A 46 3.71 3.19 3.30
CA LEU A 46 3.43 2.78 1.91
C LEU A 46 4.56 1.92 1.35
N ASP A 47 5.80 2.32 1.56
CA ASP A 47 6.99 1.57 1.11
C ASP A 47 7.02 0.16 1.70
N GLN A 48 6.78 0.03 3.01
CA GLN A 48 6.74 -1.26 3.69
C GLN A 48 5.62 -2.16 3.14
N ALA A 49 4.42 -1.64 2.97
CA ALA A 49 3.29 -2.39 2.44
C ALA A 49 3.54 -2.85 1.00
N ALA A 50 4.06 -1.97 0.15
CA ALA A 50 4.43 -2.29 -1.22
C ALA A 50 5.53 -3.35 -1.28
N GLY A 51 6.54 -3.22 -0.42
CA GLY A 51 7.66 -4.16 -0.32
C GLY A 51 7.21 -5.58 0.05
N LEU A 52 6.24 -5.71 0.95
CA LEU A 52 5.67 -7.02 1.31
C LEU A 52 5.04 -7.72 0.10
N VAL A 53 4.27 -6.99 -0.69
CA VAL A 53 3.62 -7.53 -1.90
C VAL A 53 4.67 -7.86 -2.96
N ALA A 54 5.64 -6.98 -3.17
CA ALA A 54 6.72 -7.20 -4.14
C ALA A 54 7.56 -8.44 -3.78
N ALA A 55 7.99 -8.56 -2.53
CA ALA A 55 8.81 -9.68 -2.06
C ALA A 55 8.06 -11.02 -2.17
N ARG A 56 6.79 -11.01 -1.84
CA ARG A 56 5.94 -12.20 -1.93
C ARG A 56 5.74 -12.65 -3.37
N HIS A 57 5.55 -11.72 -4.30
CA HIS A 57 5.44 -12.03 -5.72
C HIS A 57 6.76 -12.54 -6.29
N ALA A 58 7.86 -11.84 -6.00
CA ALA A 58 9.18 -12.20 -6.51
C ALA A 58 9.75 -13.47 -5.88
N LEU A 59 9.33 -13.82 -4.66
CA LEU A 59 9.95 -14.85 -3.82
C LEU A 59 11.47 -14.65 -3.70
N ALA A 60 11.88 -13.39 -3.61
CA ALA A 60 13.26 -12.94 -3.53
C ALA A 60 13.34 -11.65 -2.70
N ARG A 61 14.54 -11.22 -2.40
CA ARG A 61 14.76 -9.89 -1.84
C ARG A 61 14.39 -8.83 -2.88
N VAL A 62 13.87 -7.73 -2.42
CA VAL A 62 13.47 -6.60 -3.27
C VAL A 62 14.04 -5.31 -2.71
N VAL A 63 14.29 -4.36 -3.59
CA VAL A 63 14.70 -3.01 -3.24
C VAL A 63 13.78 -2.00 -3.88
N THR A 64 13.45 -0.95 -3.14
CA THR A 64 12.69 0.18 -3.66
C THR A 64 13.61 1.01 -4.56
N VAL A 65 13.22 1.24 -5.80
CA VAL A 65 14.00 2.04 -6.76
C VAL A 65 13.33 3.35 -7.13
N ALA A 66 12.02 3.45 -7.00
CA ALA A 66 11.28 4.68 -7.27
C ALA A 66 9.97 4.74 -6.49
N ALA A 67 9.56 5.94 -6.15
CA ALA A 67 8.26 6.25 -5.59
C ALA A 67 7.68 7.42 -6.40
N ASP A 68 6.53 7.18 -7.02
CA ASP A 68 5.88 8.15 -7.90
C ASP A 68 4.48 8.47 -7.42
N SER A 69 3.97 9.63 -7.81
CA SER A 69 2.57 10.02 -7.60
C SER A 69 2.12 9.92 -6.14
N ILE A 70 3.00 10.20 -5.20
CA ILE A 70 2.63 10.26 -3.78
C ILE A 70 1.66 11.43 -3.58
N THR A 71 0.47 11.12 -3.11
CA THR A 71 -0.59 12.10 -2.87
C THR A 71 -1.12 11.95 -1.46
N PHE A 72 -1.13 13.06 -0.74
CA PHE A 72 -1.71 13.15 0.60
C PHE A 72 -3.15 13.65 0.47
N HIS A 73 -4.12 12.81 0.80
CA HIS A 73 -5.55 13.10 0.64
C HIS A 73 -6.18 13.65 1.91
N ALA A 74 -5.77 13.16 3.07
CA ALA A 74 -6.28 13.56 4.37
C ALA A 74 -5.21 13.37 5.46
N PRO A 75 -5.21 14.20 6.52
CA PRO A 75 -4.27 14.03 7.62
C PRO A 75 -4.59 12.77 8.44
N VAL A 76 -3.54 12.14 8.96
CA VAL A 76 -3.65 11.05 9.95
C VAL A 76 -3.24 11.60 11.31
N GLN A 77 -4.04 11.36 12.32
CA GLN A 77 -3.83 11.82 13.68
C GLN A 77 -3.41 10.68 14.60
N VAL A 78 -2.79 11.01 15.71
CA VAL A 78 -2.48 10.03 16.77
C VAL A 78 -3.74 9.29 17.19
N GLY A 79 -3.64 7.98 17.26
CA GLY A 79 -4.73 7.10 17.64
C GLY A 79 -5.57 6.60 16.47
N ASP A 80 -5.41 7.13 15.27
CA ASP A 80 -6.08 6.61 14.09
C ASP A 80 -5.56 5.21 13.74
N GLU A 81 -6.46 4.36 13.28
CA GLU A 81 -6.11 3.09 12.63
C GLU A 81 -5.76 3.39 11.16
N LEU A 82 -4.58 2.98 10.74
CA LEU A 82 -4.13 3.10 9.36
C LEU A 82 -4.02 1.72 8.73
N SER A 83 -4.72 1.50 7.64
CA SER A 83 -4.68 0.26 6.85
C SER A 83 -4.08 0.54 5.49
N LEU A 84 -3.04 -0.22 5.13
CA LEU A 84 -2.31 -0.08 3.88
C LEU A 84 -2.68 -1.23 2.95
N TYR A 85 -3.20 -0.90 1.78
CA TYR A 85 -3.56 -1.85 0.73
C TYR A 85 -2.60 -1.69 -0.44
N ALA A 86 -1.96 -2.77 -0.82
CA ALA A 86 -0.98 -2.77 -1.89
C ALA A 86 -1.36 -3.79 -2.96
N ARG A 87 -1.20 -3.40 -4.22
CA ARG A 87 -1.59 -4.22 -5.37
C ARG A 87 -0.52 -4.16 -6.44
N LEU A 88 -0.08 -5.33 -6.91
CA LEU A 88 0.81 -5.45 -8.06
C LEU A 88 0.07 -5.03 -9.33
N VAL A 89 0.58 -4.03 -10.04
CA VAL A 89 -0.07 -3.50 -11.25
C VAL A 89 0.72 -3.74 -12.53
N LYS A 90 2.03 -3.92 -12.42
CA LYS A 90 2.88 -4.19 -13.60
C LYS A 90 4.12 -4.97 -13.19
N VAL A 91 4.53 -5.89 -14.05
CA VAL A 91 5.76 -6.66 -13.90
C VAL A 91 6.60 -6.48 -15.16
N GLY A 92 7.84 -6.05 -14.99
CA GLY A 92 8.88 -6.11 -16.02
C GLY A 92 9.72 -7.38 -15.89
N ARG A 93 10.90 -7.41 -16.49
CA ARG A 93 11.80 -8.56 -16.36
C ARG A 93 12.33 -8.73 -14.94
N THR A 94 12.76 -7.65 -14.30
CA THR A 94 13.31 -7.61 -12.94
C THR A 94 12.58 -6.67 -12.02
N SER A 95 11.65 -5.88 -12.54
CA SER A 95 10.94 -4.83 -11.82
C SER A 95 9.47 -5.13 -11.63
N MET A 96 8.90 -4.52 -10.60
CA MET A 96 7.49 -4.61 -10.26
C MET A 96 6.97 -3.23 -9.90
N LYS A 97 5.78 -2.89 -10.38
CA LYS A 97 5.07 -1.68 -9.94
C LYS A 97 3.92 -2.06 -9.02
N ILE A 98 3.90 -1.42 -7.86
CA ILE A 98 2.93 -1.67 -6.80
C ILE A 98 2.18 -0.37 -6.52
N GLU A 99 0.87 -0.39 -6.69
CA GLU A 99 -0.03 0.68 -6.27
C GLU A 99 -0.39 0.48 -4.81
N VAL A 100 -0.26 1.54 -4.00
CA VAL A 100 -0.50 1.48 -2.56
C VAL A 100 -1.43 2.58 -2.13
N GLU A 101 -2.37 2.26 -1.26
CA GLU A 101 -3.27 3.20 -0.61
C GLU A 101 -3.24 3.00 0.89
N GLY A 102 -3.21 4.12 1.63
CA GLY A 102 -3.40 4.14 3.07
C GLY A 102 -4.76 4.74 3.42
N TRP A 103 -5.54 3.99 4.21
CA TRP A 103 -6.88 4.38 4.66
C TRP A 103 -6.89 4.51 6.17
N ARG A 104 -7.37 5.65 6.68
CA ARG A 104 -7.48 5.90 8.11
C ARG A 104 -8.89 5.69 8.62
N ARG A 105 -9.00 5.32 9.87
CA ARG A 105 -10.26 5.25 10.61
C ARG A 105 -10.01 5.72 12.05
N VAL A 106 -10.86 6.61 12.54
CA VAL A 106 -10.88 6.93 13.99
C VAL A 106 -11.32 5.67 14.73
N ARG A 107 -10.59 5.25 15.77
CA ARG A 107 -10.74 3.94 16.42
C ARG A 107 -12.17 3.55 16.83
N HIS A 108 -12.98 4.52 17.20
CA HIS A 108 -14.37 4.31 17.63
C HIS A 108 -15.41 4.67 16.57
N GLU A 109 -14.97 4.87 15.33
CA GLU A 109 -15.84 5.18 14.19
C GLU A 109 -15.78 4.07 13.13
N LEU A 110 -16.79 3.99 12.30
CA LEU A 110 -16.86 3.00 11.22
C LEU A 110 -16.36 3.53 9.89
N GLU A 111 -16.38 4.83 9.71
CA GLU A 111 -15.98 5.50 8.46
C GLU A 111 -14.49 5.39 8.23
N THR A 112 -14.11 5.02 7.00
CA THR A 112 -12.73 5.02 6.53
C THR A 112 -12.53 6.12 5.50
N ILE A 113 -11.38 6.80 5.60
CA ILE A 113 -11.04 7.92 4.71
C ILE A 113 -9.68 7.62 4.08
N LYS A 114 -9.60 7.76 2.76
CA LYS A 114 -8.33 7.65 2.05
C LYS A 114 -7.38 8.77 2.49
N ALA A 115 -6.24 8.42 3.03
CA ALA A 115 -5.28 9.35 3.60
C ALA A 115 -4.10 9.61 2.69
N ILE A 116 -3.57 8.58 2.04
CA ILE A 116 -2.39 8.65 1.18
C ILE A 116 -2.46 7.59 0.10
N SER A 117 -1.86 7.88 -1.04
CA SER A 117 -1.67 6.90 -2.12
C SER A 117 -0.33 7.12 -2.83
N GLY A 118 0.14 6.12 -3.53
CA GLY A 118 1.36 6.20 -4.33
C GLY A 118 1.57 4.99 -5.21
N LEU A 119 2.55 5.11 -6.09
CA LEU A 119 3.01 4.05 -6.97
C LEU A 119 4.50 3.81 -6.72
N PHE A 120 4.86 2.59 -6.34
CA PHE A 120 6.23 2.21 -6.02
C PHE A 120 6.77 1.24 -7.07
N THR A 121 8.04 1.40 -7.38
CA THR A 121 8.76 0.46 -8.24
C THR A 121 9.81 -0.26 -7.40
N PHE A 122 9.77 -1.59 -7.45
CA PHE A 122 10.71 -2.49 -6.80
C PHE A 122 11.48 -3.29 -7.84
N VAL A 123 12.69 -3.64 -7.51
CA VAL A 123 13.52 -4.57 -8.30
C VAL A 123 13.87 -5.77 -7.42
N ALA A 124 13.68 -6.95 -7.96
CA ALA A 124 14.12 -8.18 -7.31
C ALA A 124 15.63 -8.31 -7.44
N ILE A 125 16.30 -8.70 -6.37
CA ILE A 125 17.75 -8.90 -6.31
C ILE A 125 18.11 -10.30 -5.83
N ASP A 126 19.19 -10.83 -6.35
CA ASP A 126 19.78 -12.08 -5.90
C ASP A 126 20.67 -11.90 -4.65
N GLU A 127 21.35 -12.95 -4.22
CA GLU A 127 22.24 -12.93 -3.07
C GLU A 127 23.45 -12.02 -3.25
N ASP A 128 23.89 -11.79 -4.50
CA ASP A 128 24.96 -10.88 -4.86
C ASP A 128 24.46 -9.43 -5.07
N ARG A 129 23.19 -9.18 -4.74
CA ARG A 129 22.51 -7.88 -4.88
C ARG A 129 22.40 -7.41 -6.34
N ARG A 130 22.36 -8.34 -7.27
CA ARG A 130 22.13 -8.08 -8.69
C ARG A 130 20.66 -8.27 -9.04
N PRO A 131 20.12 -7.49 -9.99
CA PRO A 131 18.76 -7.71 -10.46
C PRO A 131 18.54 -9.13 -10.95
N CYS A 132 17.44 -9.74 -10.53
CA CYS A 132 17.06 -11.06 -10.98
C CYS A 132 15.62 -11.07 -11.54
N GLN A 133 15.34 -12.05 -12.38
CA GLN A 133 14.05 -12.15 -13.06
C GLN A 133 12.92 -12.44 -12.08
N VAL A 134 11.81 -11.74 -12.25
CA VAL A 134 10.58 -11.94 -11.49
C VAL A 134 9.59 -12.80 -12.28
N PRO A 135 8.73 -13.60 -11.60
CA PRO A 135 7.65 -14.31 -12.27
C PRO A 135 6.66 -13.36 -12.93
N PRO A 136 6.01 -13.75 -14.03
CA PRO A 136 4.97 -12.95 -14.65
C PRO A 136 3.75 -12.79 -13.71
N MET A 137 2.96 -11.73 -13.92
CA MET A 137 1.78 -11.44 -13.08
C MET A 137 0.79 -12.59 -12.97
N ASN A 138 0.59 -13.35 -14.03
CA ASN A 138 -0.37 -14.46 -14.11
C ASN A 138 0.23 -15.81 -13.71
N GLY A 139 1.49 -15.82 -13.27
CA GLY A 139 2.17 -17.04 -12.83
C GLY A 139 1.86 -17.35 -11.37
N THR A 140 0.94 -18.28 -11.11
CA THR A 140 0.88 -18.91 -9.82
C THR A 140 2.13 -19.80 -9.69
N ARG A 141 3.13 -19.35 -8.91
CA ARG A 141 4.24 -20.21 -8.54
C ARG A 141 3.70 -21.31 -7.63
N LEU A 142 3.68 -22.52 -8.11
CA LEU A 142 3.42 -23.69 -7.28
C LEU A 142 4.60 -23.89 -6.32
N LEU A 143 4.31 -24.33 -5.10
CA LEU A 143 5.36 -24.64 -4.11
C LEU A 143 6.35 -25.71 -4.62
N SER A 144 5.93 -26.51 -5.61
CA SER A 144 6.77 -27.47 -6.31
C SER A 144 7.90 -26.85 -7.15
N ASP A 145 7.76 -25.61 -7.57
CA ASP A 145 8.78 -24.93 -8.40
C ASP A 145 10.03 -24.52 -7.59
N LYS A 146 9.99 -24.67 -6.28
CA LYS A 146 11.15 -24.46 -5.39
C LYS A 146 12.09 -25.66 -5.30
N ALA A 147 11.69 -26.80 -5.80
CA ALA A 147 12.45 -28.05 -5.63
C ALA A 147 13.53 -28.29 -6.69
N ASP A 148 13.53 -27.51 -7.79
CA ASP A 148 14.44 -27.66 -8.92
C ASP A 148 15.48 -26.53 -8.98
N LYS A 149 16.26 -26.40 -7.93
CA LYS A 149 17.51 -25.63 -7.97
C LYS A 149 18.64 -26.48 -7.48
#